data_b746646ba186b987781d4e3a2959642e
#
_entry.id   b746646ba186b987781d4e3a2959642e
#
_cell.length_a   1.000
_cell.length_b   1.000
_cell.length_c   1.000
_cell.angle_alpha   90.00
_cell.angle_beta   90.00
_cell.angle_gamma   90.00
#
_symmetry.space_group_name_H-M   'P 1'
#
loop_
_entity.id
_entity.type
_entity.pdbx_description
1 polymer ?
#
loop_
_entity_poly.entity_id
_entity_poly.type
_entity_poly.pdbx_seq_one_letter_code
_entity_poly.pdbx_strand_id
1 'polypeptide(L)' 'MKVHVVTLTIIDLDDIGADEIKVVIENVNYPNRCISPDVVNIETADVGEWSDDHPLNDKRTAPAEWIRLFPSINIAY' A
#
# COMPACT_ATOMS: atom_id res chain seq x y z
N MET A 1 21.91 9.10 -11.88
CA MET A 1 21.31 8.32 -10.79
C MET A 1 20.22 9.14 -10.13
N LYS A 2 19.10 8.50 -9.81
CA LYS A 2 17.94 9.19 -9.21
C LYS A 2 17.39 8.35 -8.07
N VAL A 3 16.77 9.01 -7.10
CA VAL A 3 16.00 8.37 -6.04
C VAL A 3 14.54 8.78 -6.21
N HIS A 4 13.65 7.79 -6.14
CA HIS A 4 12.20 8.03 -6.21
C HIS A 4 11.58 7.59 -4.90
N VAL A 5 10.72 8.43 -4.33
CA VAL A 5 9.87 8.05 -3.20
C VAL A 5 8.49 7.72 -3.75
N VAL A 6 8.02 6.54 -3.44
CA VAL A 6 6.73 6.04 -3.93
C VAL A 6 5.81 5.81 -2.74
N THR A 7 4.63 6.40 -2.79
CA THR A 7 3.56 6.11 -1.82
C THR A 7 2.54 5.21 -2.48
N LEU A 8 2.27 4.06 -1.88
CA LEU A 8 1.29 3.12 -2.40
C LEU A 8 0.40 2.59 -1.29
N THR A 9 -0.79 2.15 -1.67
CA THR A 9 -1.72 1.51 -0.75
C THR A 9 -1.88 0.06 -1.15
N ILE A 10 -1.91 -0.84 -0.16
CA ILE A 10 -2.03 -2.28 -0.37
C ILE A 10 -3.20 -2.79 0.44
N ILE A 11 -4.09 -3.53 -0.21
CA ILE A 11 -5.17 -4.25 0.48
C ILE A 11 -4.67 -5.66 0.74
N ASP A 12 -4.49 -6.00 2.02
CA ASP A 12 -3.99 -7.30 2.45
C ASP A 12 -5.17 -8.22 2.75
N LEU A 13 -5.68 -8.86 1.70
CA LEU A 13 -6.88 -9.69 1.78
C LEU A 13 -6.68 -10.97 2.59
N ASP A 14 -5.46 -11.48 2.62
CA ASP A 14 -5.13 -12.72 3.34
C ASP A 14 -4.56 -12.47 4.73
N ASP A 15 -4.46 -11.20 5.13
CA ASP A 15 -3.95 -10.78 6.43
C ASP A 15 -2.56 -11.36 6.73
N ILE A 16 -1.66 -11.24 5.73
CA ILE A 16 -0.28 -11.74 5.89
C ILE A 16 0.56 -10.86 6.80
N GLY A 17 0.16 -9.60 6.97
CA GLY A 17 0.80 -8.68 7.90
C GLY A 17 1.85 -7.77 7.27
N ALA A 18 2.15 -6.68 7.96
CA ALA A 18 3.04 -5.63 7.48
C ALA A 18 4.47 -6.13 7.23
N ASP A 19 4.99 -7.00 8.11
CA ASP A 19 6.35 -7.51 7.97
C ASP A 19 6.51 -8.33 6.69
N GLU A 20 5.53 -9.17 6.37
CA GLU A 20 5.55 -9.98 5.15
C GLU A 20 5.40 -9.12 3.90
N ILE A 21 4.54 -8.11 3.95
CA ILE A 21 4.37 -7.16 2.85
C ILE A 21 5.68 -6.43 2.57
N LYS A 22 6.38 -5.99 3.61
CA LYS A 22 7.69 -5.38 3.46
C LYS A 22 8.66 -6.29 2.72
N VAL A 23 8.73 -7.55 3.12
CA VAL A 23 9.61 -8.55 2.48
C VAL A 23 9.26 -8.71 1.01
N VAL A 24 7.97 -8.82 0.68
CA VAL A 24 7.51 -8.97 -0.71
C VAL A 24 7.93 -7.78 -1.56
N ILE A 25 7.72 -6.56 -1.06
CA ILE A 25 8.05 -5.34 -1.81
C ILE A 25 9.56 -5.19 -1.99
N GLU A 26 10.34 -5.46 -0.96
CA GLU A 26 11.80 -5.33 -1.02
C GLU A 26 12.47 -6.39 -1.88
N ASN A 27 11.77 -7.48 -2.21
CA ASN A 27 12.27 -8.56 -3.06
C ASN A 27 11.83 -8.45 -4.51
N VAL A 28 11.39 -7.28 -4.96
CA VAL A 28 11.04 -7.07 -6.36
C VAL A 28 12.27 -7.29 -7.23
N ASN A 29 12.13 -8.16 -8.23
CA ASN A 29 13.19 -8.48 -9.17
C ASN A 29 13.06 -7.63 -10.43
N TYR A 30 14.07 -6.83 -10.68
CA TYR A 30 14.24 -6.16 -11.96
C TYR A 30 15.53 -6.67 -12.61
N PRO A 31 15.53 -6.88 -13.94
CA PRO A 31 16.73 -7.36 -14.62
C PRO A 31 17.96 -6.51 -14.27
N ASN A 32 19.10 -7.16 -14.03
CA ASN A 32 20.36 -6.53 -13.68
C ASN A 32 20.39 -5.92 -12.27
N ARG A 33 19.36 -6.11 -11.49
CA ARG A 33 19.26 -5.59 -10.11
C ARG A 33 19.54 -4.09 -10.01
N CYS A 34 19.11 -3.34 -11.02
CA CYS A 34 19.36 -1.90 -11.05
C CYS A 34 18.30 -1.08 -10.31
N ILE A 35 17.36 -1.75 -9.63
CA ILE A 35 16.40 -1.14 -8.72
C ILE A 35 16.60 -1.75 -7.33
N SER A 36 16.73 -0.88 -6.34
CA SER A 36 16.87 -1.31 -4.94
C SER A 36 15.74 -0.70 -4.11
N PRO A 37 14.63 -1.41 -3.92
CA PRO A 37 13.53 -0.90 -3.10
C PRO A 37 13.84 -1.08 -1.61
N ASP A 38 13.45 -0.08 -0.82
CA ASP A 38 13.55 -0.11 0.63
C ASP A 38 12.27 0.48 1.22
N VAL A 39 11.60 -0.30 2.06
CA VAL A 39 10.38 0.14 2.72
C VAL A 39 10.76 0.86 4.01
N VAL A 40 10.61 2.16 4.03
CA VAL A 40 11.03 3.00 5.16
C VAL A 40 9.91 3.26 6.15
N ASN A 41 8.65 3.04 5.78
CA ASN A 41 7.51 3.24 6.66
C ASN A 41 6.32 2.40 6.21
N ILE A 42 5.61 1.81 7.17
CA ILE A 42 4.34 1.12 6.93
C ILE A 42 3.34 1.59 7.99
N GLU A 43 2.17 2.03 7.54
CA GLU A 43 1.04 2.30 8.39
C GLU A 43 -0.04 1.25 8.11
N THR A 44 -0.68 0.76 9.17
CA THR A 44 -1.67 -0.32 9.06
C THR A 44 -2.97 0.11 9.71
N ALA A 45 -4.09 -0.19 9.04
CA ALA A 45 -5.41 -0.01 9.58
C ALA A 45 -6.26 -1.24 9.28
N ASP A 46 -7.10 -1.63 10.25
CA ASP A 46 -8.06 -2.70 10.05
C ASP A 46 -9.27 -2.13 9.31
N VAL A 47 -9.63 -2.74 8.19
CA VAL A 47 -10.74 -2.28 7.35
C VAL A 47 -12.01 -3.14 7.51
N GLY A 48 -12.02 -4.06 8.48
CA GLY A 48 -13.13 -4.96 8.70
C GLY A 48 -13.20 -6.07 7.67
N GLU A 49 -14.38 -6.65 7.50
CA GLU A 49 -14.60 -7.69 6.52
C GLU A 49 -14.72 -7.13 5.11
N TRP A 50 -14.07 -7.80 4.16
CA TRP A 50 -14.17 -7.43 2.76
C TRP A 50 -15.50 -7.89 2.18
N SER A 51 -16.14 -7.02 1.40
CA SER A 51 -17.37 -7.34 0.68
C SER A 51 -17.40 -6.59 -0.65
N ASP A 52 -18.33 -6.95 -1.52
CA ASP A 52 -18.49 -6.25 -2.80
C ASP A 52 -18.88 -4.78 -2.61
N ASP A 53 -19.51 -4.45 -1.48
CA ASP A 53 -19.94 -3.10 -1.14
C ASP A 53 -18.91 -2.33 -0.31
N HIS A 54 -17.76 -2.91 -0.06
CA HIS A 54 -16.73 -2.24 0.75
C HIS A 54 -16.28 -0.94 0.08
N PRO A 55 -16.14 0.17 0.85
CA PRO A 55 -15.74 1.46 0.26
C PRO A 55 -14.43 1.42 -0.54
N LEU A 56 -13.48 0.56 -0.16
CA LEU A 56 -12.22 0.41 -0.88
C LEU A 56 -12.36 -0.36 -2.19
N ASN A 57 -13.48 -1.02 -2.41
CA ASN A 57 -13.73 -1.80 -3.62
C ASN A 57 -14.36 -0.98 -4.75
N ASP A 58 -14.54 0.31 -4.57
CA ASP A 58 -15.12 1.22 -5.55
C ASP A 58 -14.19 2.42 -5.73
N LYS A 59 -13.76 2.67 -6.96
CA LYS A 59 -12.86 3.78 -7.27
C LYS A 59 -13.43 5.15 -6.94
N ARG A 60 -14.77 5.26 -6.84
CA ARG A 60 -15.44 6.52 -6.50
C ARG A 60 -15.35 6.84 -5.00
N THR A 61 -15.26 5.81 -4.15
CA THR A 61 -15.26 5.94 -2.69
C THR A 61 -13.89 5.67 -2.08
N ALA A 62 -13.03 4.92 -2.75
CA ALA A 62 -11.73 4.52 -2.22
C ALA A 62 -10.85 5.72 -1.81
N PRO A 63 -10.73 6.81 -2.59
CA PRO A 63 -9.88 7.93 -2.18
C PRO A 63 -10.28 8.54 -0.84
N ALA A 64 -11.56 8.74 -0.60
CA ALA A 64 -12.06 9.28 0.66
C ALA A 64 -11.80 8.31 1.82
N GLU A 65 -11.96 7.02 1.58
CA GLU A 65 -11.71 5.99 2.58
C GLU A 65 -10.22 5.92 2.96
N TRP A 66 -9.30 6.03 1.98
CA TRP A 66 -7.86 6.10 2.26
C TRP A 66 -7.52 7.28 3.15
N ILE A 67 -8.10 8.45 2.88
CA ILE A 67 -7.89 9.65 3.68
C ILE A 67 -8.44 9.46 5.10
N ARG A 68 -9.61 8.83 5.23
CA ARG A 68 -10.20 8.56 6.54
C ARG A 68 -9.33 7.62 7.38
N LEU A 69 -8.81 6.56 6.75
CA LEU A 69 -7.98 5.56 7.43
C LEU A 69 -6.59 6.11 7.77
N PHE A 70 -6.03 6.92 6.89
CA PHE A 70 -4.68 7.44 7.02
C PHE A 70 -4.65 8.95 6.78
N PRO A 71 -5.12 9.75 7.78
CA PRO A 71 -5.28 11.20 7.57
C PRO A 71 -3.97 11.94 7.27
N SER A 72 -2.83 11.39 7.68
CA SER A 72 -1.52 12.00 7.45
C SER A 72 -0.91 11.67 6.10
N ILE A 73 -1.53 10.79 5.32
CA ILE A 73 -1.03 10.41 4.00
C ILE A 73 -1.52 11.40 2.96
N ASN A 74 -0.60 11.86 2.11
CA ASN A 74 -0.94 12.69 0.97
C ASN A 74 -1.20 11.78 -0.23
N ILE A 75 -2.47 11.52 -0.51
CA ILE A 75 -2.90 10.67 -1.62
C ILE A 75 -3.49 11.58 -2.70
N ALA A 76 -2.92 11.51 -3.91
CA ALA A 76 -3.43 12.19 -5.09
C ALA A 76 -3.96 11.16 -6.09
N TYR A 77 -5.22 11.28 -6.43
CA TYR A 77 -5.87 10.42 -7.43
C TYR A 77 -6.26 11.22 -8.67
#